data_8936ce3837fcc3b25ad7dde667b746e7
#
_entry.id   8936ce3837fcc3b25ad7dde667b746e7
#
_cell.length_a   1.000
_cell.length_b   1.000
_cell.length_c   1.000
_cell.angle_alpha   90.00
_cell.angle_beta   90.00
_cell.angle_gamma   90.00
#
_symmetry.space_group_name_H-M   'P 1'
#
loop_
_entity.id
_entity.type
_entity.pdbx_description
1 polymer ?
#
loop_
_entity_poly.entity_id
_entity_poly.type
_entity_poly.pdbx_seq_one_letter_code
_entity_poly.pdbx_strand_id
1 'polypeptide(L)'
;MGRSNPDKTGMEMKKDTALVVFQDKKIRRVWHEGEWFFSVIDIAQVLTDSPSPRQYWGVLKGREPQLLTICLQLKLPAEDGKLRNTDCVNTQNAFRLVQSIPSKKAEPFKLWLAQVGYERVQEIENPELAQDRAKAYYELKGYPKDWIDKRIRGIAIRQELTDEWKGRDVIEEREFAILTNEISKATFGKTVPEYKEFKKLQKKN
;
A
#
# COMPACT_ATOMS: atom_id res chain seq x y z
N MET A 1 28.27 -11.55 -12.32
CA MET A 1 26.94 -11.13 -12.77
C MET A 1 25.97 -11.32 -11.60
N GLY A 2 25.76 -10.27 -10.82
CA GLY A 2 24.91 -10.27 -9.64
C GLY A 2 23.43 -10.24 -10.05
N ARG A 3 22.67 -11.28 -9.67
CA ARG A 3 21.22 -11.28 -9.80
C ARG A 3 20.66 -10.36 -8.71
N SER A 4 20.12 -9.21 -9.10
CA SER A 4 19.36 -8.32 -8.24
C SER A 4 18.14 -9.07 -7.69
N ASN A 5 17.98 -9.05 -6.37
CA ASN A 5 16.91 -9.74 -5.67
C ASN A 5 15.58 -8.95 -5.87
N PRO A 6 14.56 -9.49 -6.57
CA PRO A 6 13.34 -8.77 -6.88
C PRO A 6 12.48 -8.43 -5.66
N ASP A 7 12.70 -9.09 -4.51
CA ASP A 7 11.94 -8.86 -3.27
C ASP A 7 12.28 -7.54 -2.55
N LYS A 8 13.47 -6.99 -2.74
CA LYS A 8 13.83 -5.67 -2.20
C LYS A 8 13.10 -4.53 -2.92
N THR A 9 12.89 -4.67 -4.23
CA THR A 9 12.20 -3.68 -5.07
C THR A 9 10.71 -3.55 -4.69
N GLY A 10 10.06 -4.65 -4.31
CA GLY A 10 8.63 -4.63 -3.92
C GLY A 10 8.33 -3.91 -2.60
N MET A 11 9.29 -3.88 -1.67
CA MET A 11 9.12 -3.20 -0.37
C MET A 11 9.49 -1.71 -0.46
N GLU A 12 10.45 -1.37 -1.30
CA GLU A 12 10.76 0.03 -1.66
C GLU A 12 9.64 0.66 -2.49
N MET A 13 9.05 -0.04 -3.46
CA MET A 13 7.92 0.48 -4.24
C MET A 13 6.67 0.78 -3.39
N LYS A 14 6.38 0.01 -2.33
CA LYS A 14 5.29 0.36 -1.38
C LYS A 14 5.62 1.63 -0.57
N LYS A 15 6.89 1.91 -0.32
CA LYS A 15 7.34 3.18 0.30
C LYS A 15 7.30 4.35 -0.68
N ASP A 16 7.55 4.11 -1.95
CA ASP A 16 7.65 5.14 -2.99
C ASP A 16 6.31 5.46 -3.67
N THR A 17 5.31 4.56 -3.65
CA THR A 17 4.03 4.79 -4.34
C THR A 17 3.29 6.02 -3.79
N ALA A 18 3.44 6.32 -2.51
CA ALA A 18 2.91 7.55 -1.92
C ALA A 18 3.69 8.81 -2.37
N LEU A 19 4.95 8.67 -2.81
CA LEU A 19 5.78 9.76 -3.36
C LEU A 19 5.47 10.02 -4.84
N VAL A 20 5.20 8.99 -5.63
CA VAL A 20 4.85 9.08 -7.06
C VAL A 20 3.54 9.88 -7.25
N VAL A 21 2.60 9.74 -6.33
CA VAL A 21 1.34 10.50 -6.34
C VAL A 21 1.55 12.01 -6.20
N PHE A 22 2.65 12.45 -5.58
CA PHE A 22 2.94 13.86 -5.31
C PHE A 22 4.09 14.44 -6.16
N GLN A 23 4.35 13.90 -7.35
CA GLN A 23 5.27 14.48 -8.36
C GLN A 23 6.69 14.76 -7.81
N ASP A 24 7.33 13.77 -7.19
CA ASP A 24 8.72 13.85 -6.66
C ASP A 24 8.98 14.97 -5.64
N LYS A 25 7.97 15.67 -5.17
CA LYS A 25 8.14 16.69 -4.13
C LYS A 25 8.23 16.04 -2.75
N LYS A 26 9.19 16.50 -1.95
CA LYS A 26 9.41 16.01 -0.59
C LYS A 26 8.23 16.38 0.32
N ILE A 27 7.39 15.42 0.64
CA ILE A 27 6.38 15.52 1.70
C ILE A 27 6.95 14.84 2.94
N ARG A 28 7.07 15.60 4.04
CA ARG A 28 7.51 15.04 5.31
C ARG A 28 6.46 14.05 5.81
N ARG A 29 6.95 12.93 6.34
CA ARG A 29 6.11 11.86 6.86
C ARG A 29 6.71 11.23 8.09
N VAL A 30 5.88 10.60 8.90
CA VAL A 30 6.26 9.87 10.10
C VAL A 30 5.47 8.56 10.18
N TRP A 31 6.11 7.51 10.64
CA TRP A 31 5.46 6.24 10.92
C TRP A 31 4.86 6.29 12.32
N HIS A 32 3.56 6.05 12.48
CA HIS A 32 2.85 6.10 13.74
C HIS A 32 1.74 5.06 13.75
N GLU A 33 1.66 4.26 14.82
CA GLU A 33 0.63 3.23 15.04
C GLU A 33 0.36 2.29 13.83
N GLY A 34 1.43 1.87 13.13
CA GLY A 34 1.32 0.90 12.05
C GLY A 34 1.04 1.49 10.66
N GLU A 35 0.97 2.83 10.51
CA GLU A 35 0.72 3.49 9.23
C GLU A 35 1.56 4.78 9.04
N TRP A 36 1.61 5.26 7.79
CA TRP A 36 2.30 6.49 7.46
C TRP A 36 1.38 7.70 7.61
N PHE A 37 1.87 8.73 8.29
CA PHE A 37 1.24 10.05 8.40
C PHE A 37 2.05 11.09 7.64
N PHE A 38 1.36 11.93 6.88
CA PHE A 38 1.93 12.94 5.98
C PHE A 38 1.61 14.35 6.47
N SER A 39 2.56 15.28 6.36
CA SER A 39 2.38 16.69 6.69
C SER A 39 1.32 17.34 5.80
N VAL A 40 0.25 17.86 6.39
CA VAL A 40 -0.81 18.57 5.68
C VAL A 40 -0.28 19.84 5.00
N ILE A 41 0.65 20.54 5.66
CA ILE A 41 1.25 21.78 5.11
C ILE A 41 2.03 21.47 3.84
N ASP A 42 2.78 20.35 3.82
CA ASP A 42 3.58 19.95 2.65
C ASP A 42 2.66 19.51 1.50
N ILE A 43 1.57 18.79 1.79
CA ILE A 43 0.54 18.44 0.80
C ILE A 43 -0.07 19.73 0.20
N ALA A 44 -0.45 20.68 1.03
CA ALA A 44 -0.99 21.96 0.58
C ALA A 44 0.02 22.74 -0.28
N GLN A 45 1.29 22.75 0.10
CA GLN A 45 2.36 23.40 -0.67
C GLN A 45 2.51 22.79 -2.07
N VAL A 46 2.51 21.47 -2.16
CA VAL A 46 2.65 20.76 -3.43
C VAL A 46 1.47 21.03 -4.36
N LEU A 47 0.27 21.04 -3.81
CA LEU A 47 -0.96 21.11 -4.61
C LEU A 47 -1.44 22.51 -4.92
N THR A 48 -0.92 23.56 -4.25
CA THR A 48 -1.46 24.91 -4.42
C THR A 48 -0.44 25.93 -4.93
N ASP A 49 0.85 25.66 -4.91
CA ASP A 49 1.93 26.64 -5.10
C ASP A 49 1.78 27.88 -4.19
N SER A 50 1.08 27.74 -3.09
CA SER A 50 0.91 28.85 -2.17
C SER A 50 2.25 29.31 -1.61
N PRO A 51 2.56 30.60 -1.63
CA PRO A 51 3.76 31.12 -0.99
C PRO A 51 3.69 30.99 0.55
N SER A 52 2.50 30.76 1.09
CA SER A 52 2.26 30.57 2.51
C SER A 52 1.35 29.37 2.79
N PRO A 53 1.86 28.13 2.69
CA PRO A 53 1.07 26.90 2.86
C PRO A 53 0.40 26.79 4.24
N ARG A 54 1.03 27.33 5.28
CA ARG A 54 0.46 27.38 6.63
C ARG A 54 -0.78 28.25 6.72
N GLN A 55 -0.73 29.44 6.09
CA GLN A 55 -1.88 30.34 6.04
C GLN A 55 -3.01 29.72 5.21
N TYR A 56 -2.66 29.13 4.06
CA TYR A 56 -3.61 28.39 3.24
C TYR A 56 -4.34 27.30 4.04
N TRP A 57 -3.61 26.48 4.78
CA TRP A 57 -4.18 25.46 5.65
C TRP A 57 -5.07 26.07 6.74
N GLY A 58 -4.66 27.19 7.33
CA GLY A 58 -5.49 27.93 8.29
C GLY A 58 -6.84 28.36 7.72
N VAL A 59 -6.86 28.89 6.50
CA VAL A 59 -8.09 29.28 5.79
C VAL A 59 -8.93 28.04 5.44
N LEU A 60 -8.32 26.97 4.94
CA LEU A 60 -9.03 25.75 4.57
C LEU A 60 -9.71 25.10 5.78
N LYS A 61 -9.03 25.03 6.94
CA LYS A 61 -9.61 24.56 8.20
C LYS A 61 -10.84 25.38 8.64
N GLY A 62 -10.79 26.69 8.44
CA GLY A 62 -11.90 27.57 8.78
C GLY A 62 -13.13 27.36 7.88
N ARG A 63 -12.91 26.99 6.62
CA ARG A 63 -13.97 26.71 5.63
C ARG A 63 -14.55 25.31 5.79
N GLU A 64 -13.72 24.33 6.16
CA GLU A 64 -14.08 22.93 6.29
C GLU A 64 -13.60 22.38 7.65
N PRO A 65 -14.30 22.71 8.76
CA PRO A 65 -13.90 22.29 10.12
C PRO A 65 -13.78 20.78 10.28
N GLN A 66 -14.51 19.99 9.50
CA GLN A 66 -14.43 18.53 9.48
C GLN A 66 -13.03 18.00 9.11
N LEU A 67 -12.21 18.81 8.44
CA LEU A 67 -10.83 18.42 8.13
C LEU A 67 -9.94 18.32 9.39
N LEU A 68 -10.32 19.02 10.47
CA LEU A 68 -9.59 18.91 11.75
C LEU A 68 -9.78 17.54 12.40
N THR A 69 -10.93 16.94 12.23
CA THR A 69 -11.25 15.63 12.85
C THR A 69 -10.43 14.47 12.25
N ILE A 70 -9.85 14.68 11.07
CA ILE A 70 -9.04 13.67 10.37
C ILE A 70 -7.53 13.90 10.53
N CYS A 71 -7.14 14.97 11.22
CA CYS A 71 -5.75 15.33 11.46
C CYS A 71 -5.28 14.89 12.84
N LEU A 72 -4.05 14.38 12.88
CA LEU A 72 -3.33 14.06 14.10
C LEU A 72 -2.11 14.99 14.23
N GLN A 73 -1.89 15.53 15.42
CA GLN A 73 -0.71 16.37 15.68
C GLN A 73 0.50 15.49 16.01
N LEU A 74 1.47 15.44 15.11
CA LEU A 74 2.69 14.66 15.25
C LEU A 74 3.94 15.54 15.14
N LYS A 75 5.02 15.12 15.80
CA LYS A 75 6.29 15.82 15.74
C LYS A 75 7.04 15.47 14.45
N LEU A 76 7.25 16.46 13.60
CA LEU A 76 8.02 16.34 12.36
C LEU A 76 9.23 17.29 12.39
N PRO A 77 10.34 16.90 11.74
CA PRO A 77 11.50 17.78 11.62
C PRO A 77 11.13 19.03 10.79
N ALA A 78 11.49 20.20 11.30
CA ALA A 78 11.41 21.46 10.58
C ALA A 78 12.74 21.73 9.82
N GLU A 79 12.79 22.78 9.00
CA GLU A 79 13.98 23.15 8.23
C GLU A 79 15.20 23.47 9.10
N ASP A 80 14.96 23.95 10.33
CA ASP A 80 15.97 24.22 11.34
C ASP A 80 16.41 22.96 12.12
N GLY A 81 15.97 21.79 11.73
CA GLY A 81 16.26 20.49 12.37
C GLY A 81 15.50 20.23 13.66
N LYS A 82 14.70 21.19 14.17
CA LYS A 82 13.91 21.01 15.39
C LYS A 82 12.62 20.24 15.10
N LEU A 83 12.21 19.40 16.04
CA LEU A 83 10.92 18.72 15.97
C LEU A 83 9.79 19.68 16.36
N ARG A 84 8.79 19.84 15.50
CA ARG A 84 7.63 20.71 15.72
C ARG A 84 6.33 19.95 15.51
N ASN A 85 5.33 20.22 16.35
CA ASN A 85 3.99 19.70 16.15
C ASN A 85 3.44 20.19 14.81
N THR A 86 2.96 19.24 14.03
CA THR A 86 2.49 19.46 12.66
C THR A 86 1.21 18.66 12.47
N ASP A 87 0.19 19.28 11.85
CA ASP A 87 -1.02 18.58 11.46
C ASP A 87 -0.65 17.53 10.38
N CYS A 88 -0.95 16.28 10.67
CA CYS A 88 -0.63 15.14 9.81
C CYS A 88 -1.88 14.32 9.54
N VAL A 89 -1.93 13.69 8.39
CA VAL A 89 -3.01 12.79 7.96
C VAL A 89 -2.44 11.47 7.46
N ASN A 90 -3.14 10.38 7.69
CA ASN A 90 -2.80 9.09 7.08
C ASN A 90 -3.14 9.08 5.58
N THR A 91 -2.83 8.01 4.87
CA THR A 91 -3.02 7.91 3.42
C THR A 91 -4.48 8.13 3.02
N GLN A 92 -5.43 7.52 3.71
CA GLN A 92 -6.86 7.67 3.42
C GLN A 92 -7.33 9.11 3.58
N ASN A 93 -6.95 9.74 4.69
CA ASN A 93 -7.31 11.13 4.98
C ASN A 93 -6.56 12.13 4.11
N ALA A 94 -5.36 11.79 3.61
CA ALA A 94 -4.67 12.58 2.60
C ALA A 94 -5.48 12.64 1.29
N PHE A 95 -6.09 11.54 0.87
CA PHE A 95 -6.97 11.52 -0.31
C PHE A 95 -8.21 12.40 -0.11
N ARG A 96 -8.81 12.36 1.07
CA ARG A 96 -9.93 13.24 1.42
C ARG A 96 -9.51 14.72 1.43
N LEU A 97 -8.36 15.03 2.03
CA LEU A 97 -7.81 16.39 2.05
C LEU A 97 -7.61 16.95 0.64
N VAL A 98 -7.05 16.17 -0.27
CA VAL A 98 -6.81 16.60 -1.67
C VAL A 98 -8.11 16.98 -2.37
N GLN A 99 -9.21 16.27 -2.10
CA GLN A 99 -10.52 16.58 -2.69
C GLN A 99 -11.04 17.96 -2.25
N SER A 100 -10.71 18.39 -1.03
CA SER A 100 -11.08 19.70 -0.48
C SER A 100 -10.22 20.87 -0.98
N ILE A 101 -9.11 20.60 -1.68
CA ILE A 101 -8.23 21.66 -2.19
C ILE A 101 -8.71 22.14 -3.57
N PRO A 102 -9.25 23.37 -3.73
CA PRO A 102 -9.72 23.90 -5.00
C PRO A 102 -8.54 24.46 -5.81
N SER A 103 -7.68 23.60 -6.32
CA SER A 103 -6.50 23.98 -7.11
C SER A 103 -6.43 23.21 -8.42
N LYS A 104 -6.02 23.90 -9.50
CA LYS A 104 -5.76 23.27 -10.79
C LYS A 104 -4.70 22.17 -10.70
N LYS A 105 -3.74 22.27 -9.77
CA LYS A 105 -2.72 21.24 -9.53
C LYS A 105 -3.26 20.00 -8.82
N ALA A 106 -4.33 20.13 -8.05
CA ALA A 106 -5.00 19.01 -7.42
C ALA A 106 -5.90 18.22 -8.41
N GLU A 107 -6.29 18.87 -9.52
CA GLU A 107 -7.25 18.31 -10.47
C GLU A 107 -6.82 16.95 -11.08
N PRO A 108 -5.58 16.77 -11.58
CA PRO A 108 -5.14 15.48 -12.10
C PRO A 108 -5.25 14.35 -11.06
N PHE A 109 -5.02 14.70 -9.79
CA PHE A 109 -5.13 13.73 -8.71
C PHE A 109 -6.58 13.39 -8.38
N LYS A 110 -7.47 14.37 -8.40
CA LYS A 110 -8.92 14.16 -8.22
C LYS A 110 -9.49 13.27 -9.32
N LEU A 111 -9.09 13.50 -10.57
CA LEU A 111 -9.47 12.67 -11.71
C LEU A 111 -8.96 11.24 -11.56
N TRP A 112 -7.71 11.06 -11.11
CA TRP A 112 -7.17 9.73 -10.82
C TRP A 112 -7.96 9.01 -9.71
N LEU A 113 -8.32 9.71 -8.61
CA LEU A 113 -9.16 9.13 -7.55
C LEU A 113 -10.55 8.73 -8.08
N ALA A 114 -11.16 9.57 -8.92
CA ALA A 114 -12.43 9.27 -9.56
C ALA A 114 -12.33 8.02 -10.45
N GLN A 115 -11.25 7.90 -11.23
CA GLN A 115 -10.99 6.74 -12.07
C GLN A 115 -10.81 5.46 -11.23
N VAL A 116 -10.01 5.50 -10.16
CA VAL A 116 -9.83 4.36 -9.25
C VAL A 116 -11.15 3.96 -8.59
N GLY A 117 -11.97 4.94 -8.17
CA GLY A 117 -13.29 4.67 -7.63
C GLY A 117 -14.21 3.99 -8.64
N TYR A 118 -14.24 4.49 -9.87
CA TYR A 118 -15.02 3.91 -10.96
C TYR A 118 -14.60 2.47 -11.28
N GLU A 119 -13.30 2.22 -11.38
CA GLU A 119 -12.77 0.85 -11.59
C GLU A 119 -13.21 -0.11 -10.48
N ARG A 120 -13.23 0.35 -9.21
CA ARG A 120 -13.72 -0.48 -8.10
C ARG A 120 -15.21 -0.81 -8.23
N VAL A 121 -16.04 0.14 -8.66
CA VAL A 121 -17.47 -0.11 -8.91
C VAL A 121 -17.65 -1.13 -10.03
N GLN A 122 -16.89 -0.99 -11.13
CA GLN A 122 -16.94 -1.97 -12.21
C GLN A 122 -16.50 -3.39 -11.79
N GLU A 123 -15.52 -3.50 -10.90
CA GLU A 123 -15.08 -4.80 -10.35
C GLU A 123 -16.15 -5.48 -9.47
N ILE A 124 -17.06 -4.71 -8.86
CA ILE A 124 -18.21 -5.26 -8.14
C ILE A 124 -19.20 -5.91 -9.13
N GLU A 125 -19.40 -5.27 -10.26
CA GLU A 125 -20.28 -5.78 -11.32
C GLU A 125 -19.65 -6.94 -12.11
N ASN A 126 -18.34 -6.86 -12.36
CA ASN A 126 -17.55 -7.88 -13.05
C ASN A 126 -16.25 -8.19 -12.28
N PRO A 127 -16.25 -9.18 -11.37
CA PRO A 127 -15.09 -9.55 -10.56
C PRO A 127 -13.85 -9.98 -11.35
N GLU A 128 -13.99 -10.40 -12.61
CA GLU A 128 -12.87 -10.80 -13.47
C GLU A 128 -11.91 -9.64 -13.74
N LEU A 129 -12.42 -8.40 -13.79
CA LEU A 129 -11.61 -7.20 -13.94
C LEU A 129 -10.59 -7.04 -12.81
N ALA A 130 -10.91 -7.47 -11.60
CA ALA A 130 -9.96 -7.45 -10.48
C ALA A 130 -8.79 -8.42 -10.69
N GLN A 131 -9.03 -9.58 -11.32
CA GLN A 131 -7.97 -10.53 -11.67
C GLN A 131 -7.07 -9.96 -12.77
N ASP A 132 -7.64 -9.34 -13.79
CA ASP A 132 -6.87 -8.73 -14.88
C ASP A 132 -6.01 -7.57 -14.37
N ARG A 133 -6.55 -6.75 -13.47
CA ARG A 133 -5.77 -5.72 -12.79
C ARG A 133 -4.64 -6.32 -11.95
N ALA A 134 -4.87 -7.42 -11.25
CA ALA A 134 -3.81 -8.09 -10.50
C ALA A 134 -2.69 -8.59 -11.42
N LYS A 135 -3.03 -9.16 -12.59
CA LYS A 135 -2.06 -9.56 -13.61
C LYS A 135 -1.25 -8.36 -14.11
N ALA A 136 -1.93 -7.26 -14.46
CA ALA A 136 -1.28 -6.04 -14.93
C ALA A 136 -0.27 -5.48 -13.90
N TYR A 137 -0.57 -5.55 -12.59
CA TYR A 137 0.39 -5.13 -11.55
C TYR A 137 1.62 -6.05 -11.47
N TYR A 138 1.48 -7.35 -11.70
CA TYR A 138 2.64 -8.25 -11.78
C TYR A 138 3.48 -7.96 -13.02
N GLU A 139 2.85 -7.69 -14.17
CA GLU A 139 3.55 -7.30 -15.39
C GLU A 139 4.33 -5.99 -15.22
N LEU A 140 3.72 -4.96 -14.61
CA LEU A 140 4.37 -3.70 -14.25
C LEU A 140 5.59 -3.89 -13.35
N LYS A 141 5.58 -4.92 -12.50
CA LYS A 141 6.73 -5.30 -11.66
C LYS A 141 7.78 -6.13 -12.39
N GLY A 142 7.60 -6.38 -13.69
CA GLY A 142 8.54 -7.11 -14.52
C GLY A 142 8.52 -8.63 -14.36
N TYR A 143 7.46 -9.22 -13.81
CA TYR A 143 7.33 -10.66 -13.74
C TYR A 143 6.95 -11.25 -15.10
N PRO A 144 7.54 -12.39 -15.52
CA PRO A 144 7.19 -13.07 -16.78
C PRO A 144 5.75 -13.59 -16.75
N LYS A 145 5.07 -13.60 -17.91
CA LYS A 145 3.68 -14.07 -18.02
C LYS A 145 3.48 -15.47 -17.46
N ASP A 146 4.34 -16.42 -17.82
CA ASP A 146 4.28 -17.80 -17.30
C ASP A 146 4.35 -17.89 -15.76
N TRP A 147 5.12 -16.98 -15.15
CA TRP A 147 5.20 -16.92 -13.70
C TRP A 147 3.90 -16.34 -13.11
N ILE A 148 3.33 -15.33 -13.75
CA ILE A 148 2.06 -14.69 -13.32
C ILE A 148 0.92 -15.71 -13.32
N ASP A 149 0.77 -16.46 -14.40
CA ASP A 149 -0.28 -17.48 -14.54
C ASP A 149 -0.13 -18.59 -13.48
N LYS A 150 1.11 -19.08 -13.27
CA LYS A 150 1.40 -20.06 -12.21
C LYS A 150 1.11 -19.49 -10.81
N ARG A 151 1.42 -18.21 -10.59
CA ARG A 151 1.18 -17.55 -9.29
C ARG A 151 -0.32 -17.42 -9.00
N ILE A 152 -1.11 -16.97 -9.96
CA ILE A 152 -2.56 -16.79 -9.80
C ILE A 152 -3.23 -18.15 -9.56
N ARG A 153 -2.88 -19.16 -10.37
CA ARG A 153 -3.37 -20.54 -10.18
C ARG A 153 -3.00 -21.08 -8.80
N GLY A 154 -1.76 -20.89 -8.36
CA GLY A 154 -1.30 -21.32 -7.04
C GLY A 154 -2.02 -20.62 -5.88
N ILE A 155 -2.47 -19.37 -6.05
CA ILE A 155 -3.30 -18.68 -5.06
C ILE A 155 -4.67 -19.33 -4.96
N ALA A 156 -5.33 -19.61 -6.09
CA ALA A 156 -6.64 -20.25 -6.14
C ALA A 156 -6.60 -21.64 -5.48
N ILE A 157 -5.66 -22.51 -5.89
CA ILE A 157 -5.50 -23.86 -5.31
C ILE A 157 -5.26 -23.80 -3.80
N ARG A 158 -4.44 -22.85 -3.34
CA ARG A 158 -4.19 -22.68 -1.90
C ARG A 158 -5.44 -22.22 -1.16
N GLN A 159 -6.25 -21.36 -1.75
CA GLN A 159 -7.50 -20.92 -1.16
C GLN A 159 -8.48 -22.08 -1.02
N GLU A 160 -8.70 -22.84 -2.09
CA GLU A 160 -9.55 -24.03 -2.08
C GLU A 160 -9.12 -25.03 -0.99
N LEU A 161 -7.82 -25.32 -0.89
CA LEU A 161 -7.29 -26.19 0.13
C LEU A 161 -7.52 -25.65 1.55
N THR A 162 -7.37 -24.34 1.75
CA THR A 162 -7.59 -23.71 3.04
C THR A 162 -9.07 -23.74 3.43
N ASP A 163 -9.97 -23.55 2.47
CA ASP A 163 -11.39 -23.57 2.68
C ASP A 163 -11.90 -24.99 2.97
N GLU A 164 -11.34 -26.01 2.31
CA GLU A 164 -11.59 -27.41 2.62
C GLU A 164 -11.15 -27.77 4.05
N TRP A 165 -10.01 -27.28 4.48
CA TRP A 165 -9.56 -27.51 5.86
C TRP A 165 -10.46 -26.84 6.89
N LYS A 166 -10.91 -25.60 6.63
CA LYS A 166 -11.89 -24.92 7.49
C LYS A 166 -13.22 -25.66 7.55
N GLY A 167 -13.68 -26.21 6.43
CA GLY A 167 -14.87 -27.03 6.36
C GLY A 167 -14.76 -28.35 7.16
N ARG A 168 -13.55 -28.73 7.59
CA ARG A 168 -13.24 -29.88 8.44
C ARG A 168 -12.79 -29.48 9.85
N ASP A 169 -13.27 -28.35 10.34
CA ASP A 169 -13.01 -27.81 11.68
C ASP A 169 -11.54 -27.47 12.00
N VAL A 170 -10.71 -27.26 10.99
CA VAL A 170 -9.34 -26.72 11.16
C VAL A 170 -9.46 -25.21 11.34
N ILE A 171 -9.36 -24.73 12.58
CA ILE A 171 -9.62 -23.34 12.93
C ILE A 171 -8.34 -22.62 13.36
N GLU A 172 -7.43 -23.31 14.05
CA GLU A 172 -6.22 -22.71 14.60
C GLU A 172 -5.11 -22.52 13.56
N GLU A 173 -4.43 -21.38 13.60
CA GLU A 173 -3.29 -21.08 12.71
C GLU A 173 -2.18 -22.16 12.78
N ARG A 174 -2.00 -22.77 13.97
CA ARG A 174 -1.05 -23.85 14.20
C ARG A 174 -1.40 -25.10 13.40
N GLU A 175 -2.67 -25.46 13.28
CA GLU A 175 -3.15 -26.63 12.54
C GLU A 175 -2.88 -26.48 11.04
N PHE A 176 -3.16 -25.30 10.48
CA PHE A 176 -2.81 -24.99 9.08
C PHE A 176 -1.30 -25.13 8.81
N ALA A 177 -0.47 -24.73 9.78
CA ALA A 177 0.98 -24.87 9.66
C ALA A 177 1.40 -26.34 9.66
N ILE A 178 0.80 -27.19 10.52
CA ILE A 178 1.06 -28.63 10.57
C ILE A 178 0.68 -29.28 9.25
N LEU A 179 -0.53 -29.09 8.77
CA LEU A 179 -1.04 -29.65 7.51
C LEU A 179 -0.17 -29.21 6.31
N THR A 180 0.22 -27.94 6.26
CA THR A 180 1.12 -27.42 5.23
C THR A 180 2.48 -28.11 5.27
N ASN A 181 3.02 -28.41 6.46
CA ASN A 181 4.28 -29.11 6.61
C ASN A 181 4.16 -30.58 6.19
N GLU A 182 3.06 -31.26 6.51
CA GLU A 182 2.85 -32.65 6.08
C GLU A 182 2.75 -32.77 4.55
N ILE A 183 2.04 -31.85 3.89
CA ILE A 183 2.01 -31.79 2.41
C ILE A 183 3.41 -31.53 1.85
N SER A 184 4.17 -30.61 2.44
CA SER A 184 5.53 -30.30 2.00
C SER A 184 6.46 -31.50 2.14
N LYS A 185 6.37 -32.25 3.26
CA LYS A 185 7.13 -33.48 3.46
C LYS A 185 6.74 -34.58 2.44
N ALA A 186 5.45 -34.79 2.21
CA ALA A 186 4.97 -35.74 1.25
C ALA A 186 5.43 -35.45 -0.18
N THR A 187 5.47 -34.15 -0.56
CA THR A 187 5.78 -33.72 -1.92
C THR A 187 7.28 -33.57 -2.18
N PHE A 188 8.02 -33.02 -1.21
CA PHE A 188 9.43 -32.65 -1.38
C PHE A 188 10.40 -33.37 -0.44
N GLY A 189 9.90 -34.22 0.42
CA GLY A 189 10.71 -34.91 1.46
C GLY A 189 11.22 -33.94 2.55
N LYS A 190 10.68 -32.71 2.63
CA LYS A 190 11.15 -31.65 3.52
C LYS A 190 9.99 -30.84 4.08
N THR A 191 10.12 -30.41 5.33
CA THR A 191 9.21 -29.40 5.90
C THR A 191 9.36 -28.05 5.18
N VAL A 192 8.40 -27.15 5.34
CA VAL A 192 8.47 -25.80 4.76
C VAL A 192 9.72 -25.03 5.20
N PRO A 193 10.15 -25.03 6.48
CA PRO A 193 11.41 -24.42 6.89
C PRO A 193 12.64 -25.05 6.20
N GLU A 194 12.75 -26.37 6.20
CA GLU A 194 13.86 -27.09 5.56
C GLU A 194 13.92 -26.86 4.04
N TYR A 195 12.76 -26.78 3.39
CA TYR A 195 12.69 -26.46 1.96
C TYR A 195 13.14 -25.04 1.66
N LYS A 196 12.77 -24.07 2.52
CA LYS A 196 13.23 -22.67 2.40
C LYS A 196 14.75 -22.57 2.57
N GLU A 197 15.31 -23.27 3.53
CA GLU A 197 16.75 -23.32 3.76
C GLU A 197 17.48 -23.97 2.56
N PHE A 198 17.00 -25.09 2.08
CA PHE A 198 17.51 -25.76 0.89
C PHE A 198 17.53 -24.85 -0.34
N LYS A 199 16.47 -24.03 -0.54
CA LYS A 199 16.35 -23.05 -1.62
C LYS A 199 17.06 -21.72 -1.33
N LYS A 200 17.68 -21.57 -0.15
CA LYS A 200 18.33 -20.32 0.31
C LYS A 200 17.37 -19.12 0.28
N LEU A 201 16.10 -19.34 0.60
CA LEU A 201 15.09 -18.28 0.66
C LEU A 201 15.21 -17.58 2.02
N GLN A 202 15.42 -16.25 2.00
CA GLN A 202 15.49 -15.46 3.24
C GLN A 202 14.12 -15.42 3.93
N LYS A 203 14.10 -15.44 5.27
CA LYS A 203 12.90 -15.16 6.05
C LYS A 203 12.42 -13.75 5.69
N LYS A 204 11.16 -13.61 5.28
CA LYS A 204 10.50 -12.30 5.30
C LYS A 204 10.30 -11.89 6.76
N ASN A 205 10.95 -10.78 7.17
CA ASN A 205 10.54 -10.06 8.36
C ASN A 205 9.24 -9.32 8.08
#